data_65ce456c724d34c9d4546b9b45b0fd7e
#
_entry.id   65ce456c724d34c9d4546b9b45b0fd7e
#
_cell.length_a   1.000
_cell.length_b   1.000
_cell.length_c   1.000
_cell.angle_alpha   90.00
_cell.angle_beta   90.00
_cell.angle_gamma   90.00
#
_symmetry.space_group_name_H-M   'P 1'
#
loop_
_entity.id
_entity.type
_entity.pdbx_description
1 polymer ?
#
loop_
_entity_poly.entity_id
_entity_poly.type
_entity_poly.pdbx_seq_one_letter_code
_entity_poly.pdbx_strand_id
1 'polypeptide(L)'
;MSGRATDLDQESIDYVNDVAWSIFDRMMLPRARLMLALNSILQEFCCFGCGVIWTGRRRGFGPYYQARPLQNCWWSENEQGEVDTLYFRQLLSVWRICQRWGKANGLPGWEDVLTSVKNHDDLQMSPVITVVQPRQGGRPGAVGLAKPFEYVVIAEEKKAILDESGFDSFPYSVFRYNNFPGHAYAEGMGVSVLAEVMVLNNLQMAVEDIVQQRALPPLAWPVRMFPKPLDRRPGAPNAYNPAGLGIQSAKDAILKLDLTGDPGPALEHIKYLTEVIERGYFVDWMNLRESGDMTAEEVTERRDIRLRGMASIVSNCEMPMTTLGDRTLDGLKEERMLGTPPAGVAGALVDWEYAGPLAIAQLRGNVQGLLQLIQARGLVAGQDPAAAQAIDLENTLRAIHTGLGAPPGTAASSQKVQAFRQQQAAQQEQMANAAKMKAVADAAKSGGAAASNLADAHATLAGVGGPGGPGGPAPPPAGPGGTAPFAPTNPLASQVAAG
;
A
#
# COMPACT_ATOMS: atom_id res chain seq x y z
N MET A 1 25.27 0.80 -14.45
CA MET A 1 24.53 0.33 -15.62
C MET A 1 23.22 -0.29 -15.12
N SER A 2 22.12 0.43 -15.20
CA SER A 2 20.80 -0.14 -14.93
C SER A 2 20.41 -0.96 -16.17
N GLY A 3 20.58 -2.28 -16.12
CA GLY A 3 20.02 -3.16 -17.12
C GLY A 3 18.49 -3.03 -17.07
N ARG A 4 17.85 -2.68 -18.18
CA ARG A 4 16.41 -2.71 -18.28
C ARG A 4 15.93 -4.14 -18.02
N ALA A 5 14.76 -4.30 -17.44
CA ALA A 5 14.15 -5.61 -17.16
C ALA A 5 14.08 -6.55 -18.40
N THR A 6 14.27 -6.01 -19.60
CA THR A 6 14.35 -6.75 -20.86
C THR A 6 15.63 -7.56 -21.07
N ASP A 7 16.69 -7.28 -20.30
CA ASP A 7 18.00 -7.93 -20.45
C ASP A 7 18.29 -8.97 -19.35
N LEU A 8 17.34 -9.18 -18.43
CA LEU A 8 17.46 -10.14 -17.34
C LEU A 8 16.96 -11.53 -17.76
N ASP A 9 17.70 -12.55 -17.36
CA ASP A 9 17.25 -13.93 -17.47
C ASP A 9 15.95 -14.13 -16.69
N GLN A 10 15.08 -15.01 -17.18
CA GLN A 10 13.79 -15.27 -16.57
C GLN A 10 13.89 -15.71 -15.09
N GLU A 11 14.94 -16.42 -14.73
CA GLU A 11 15.21 -16.81 -13.34
C GLU A 11 15.46 -15.59 -12.45
N SER A 12 16.16 -14.58 -12.99
CA SER A 12 16.41 -13.31 -12.31
C SER A 12 15.12 -12.50 -12.14
N ILE A 13 14.25 -12.49 -13.12
CA ILE A 13 12.94 -11.81 -13.04
C ILE A 13 12.05 -12.49 -12.01
N ASP A 14 11.95 -13.81 -12.04
CA ASP A 14 11.16 -14.59 -11.08
C ASP A 14 11.68 -14.36 -9.64
N TYR A 15 13.00 -14.34 -9.44
CA TYR A 15 13.61 -14.04 -8.14
C TYR A 15 13.27 -12.64 -7.64
N VAL A 16 13.39 -11.60 -8.48
CA VAL A 16 13.06 -10.21 -8.11
C VAL A 16 11.60 -10.08 -7.72
N ASN A 17 10.70 -10.72 -8.47
CA ASN A 17 9.27 -10.75 -8.15
C ASN A 17 9.01 -11.45 -6.80
N ASP A 18 9.62 -12.59 -6.54
CA ASP A 18 9.46 -13.32 -5.27
C ASP A 18 9.98 -12.49 -4.08
N VAL A 19 11.10 -11.79 -4.26
CA VAL A 19 11.66 -10.87 -3.26
C VAL A 19 10.71 -9.71 -3.02
N ALA A 20 10.20 -9.06 -4.06
CA ALA A 20 9.25 -7.95 -3.95
C ALA A 20 7.99 -8.34 -3.18
N TRP A 21 7.43 -9.53 -3.47
CA TRP A 21 6.28 -10.06 -2.75
C TRP A 21 6.61 -10.42 -1.30
N SER A 22 7.76 -11.02 -1.05
CA SER A 22 8.20 -11.32 0.32
C SER A 22 8.35 -10.05 1.16
N ILE A 23 8.84 -8.97 0.56
CA ILE A 23 8.93 -7.66 1.22
C ILE A 23 7.54 -7.12 1.50
N PHE A 24 6.66 -7.08 0.49
CA PHE A 24 5.31 -6.58 0.62
C PHE A 24 4.52 -7.33 1.71
N ASP A 25 4.54 -8.67 1.69
CA ASP A 25 3.87 -9.48 2.70
C ASP A 25 4.35 -9.16 4.11
N ARG A 26 5.68 -9.00 4.29
CA ARG A 26 6.25 -8.65 5.61
C ARG A 26 5.92 -7.25 6.06
N MET A 27 5.87 -6.29 5.12
CA MET A 27 5.45 -4.91 5.40
C MET A 27 3.99 -4.86 5.86
N MET A 28 3.12 -5.70 5.28
CA MET A 28 1.68 -5.76 5.57
C MET A 28 1.33 -6.57 6.82
N LEU A 29 2.29 -7.31 7.40
CA LEU A 29 2.01 -8.03 8.64
C LEU A 29 1.53 -7.08 9.75
N PRO A 30 0.50 -7.43 10.53
CA PRO A 30 0.02 -6.61 11.65
C PRO A 30 1.12 -6.24 12.66
N ARG A 31 2.12 -7.12 12.82
CA ARG A 31 3.26 -6.89 13.71
C ARG A 31 4.23 -5.84 13.20
N ALA A 32 4.31 -5.63 11.88
CA ALA A 32 5.11 -4.58 11.26
C ALA A 32 4.53 -3.19 11.50
N ARG A 33 3.21 -3.06 11.68
CA ARG A 33 2.47 -1.81 11.96
C ARG A 33 2.58 -0.74 10.88
N LEU A 34 2.82 -1.10 9.61
CA LEU A 34 2.93 -0.12 8.54
C LEU A 34 1.63 0.66 8.36
N MET A 35 0.50 -0.05 8.23
CA MET A 35 -0.80 0.60 8.03
C MET A 35 -1.18 1.52 9.21
N LEU A 36 -0.81 1.13 10.44
CA LEU A 36 -1.03 1.99 11.61
C LEU A 36 -0.15 3.26 11.54
N ALA A 37 1.11 3.12 11.13
CA ALA A 37 2.01 4.25 10.97
C ALA A 37 1.54 5.18 9.86
N LEU A 38 1.15 4.66 8.71
CA LEU A 38 0.59 5.44 7.60
C LEU A 38 -0.66 6.21 8.01
N ASN A 39 -1.63 5.55 8.67
CA ASN A 39 -2.84 6.22 9.15
C ASN A 39 -2.52 7.34 10.15
N SER A 40 -1.50 7.14 11.01
CA SER A 40 -1.11 8.16 11.99
C SER A 40 -0.49 9.39 11.33
N ILE A 41 0.31 9.22 10.27
CA ILE A 41 0.93 10.36 9.58
C ILE A 41 -0.01 11.06 8.60
N LEU A 42 -1.09 10.39 8.13
CA LEU A 42 -2.00 10.98 7.14
C LEU A 42 -2.62 12.29 7.62
N GLN A 43 -2.97 12.41 8.90
CA GLN A 43 -3.51 13.65 9.45
C GLN A 43 -2.47 14.79 9.40
N GLU A 44 -1.25 14.51 9.84
CA GLU A 44 -0.16 15.51 9.80
C GLU A 44 0.21 15.85 8.35
N PHE A 45 0.25 14.86 7.47
CA PHE A 45 0.52 15.02 6.05
C PHE A 45 -0.52 15.90 5.34
N CYS A 46 -1.81 15.67 5.57
CA CYS A 46 -2.87 16.48 4.97
C CYS A 46 -2.91 17.89 5.55
N CYS A 47 -2.75 18.04 6.87
CA CYS A 47 -2.84 19.35 7.52
C CYS A 47 -1.59 20.19 7.30
N PHE A 48 -0.41 19.63 7.59
CA PHE A 48 0.87 20.37 7.61
C PHE A 48 1.75 20.10 6.39
N GLY A 49 1.41 19.10 5.59
CA GLY A 49 2.14 18.75 4.38
C GLY A 49 3.31 17.79 4.58
N CYS A 50 3.58 17.38 5.80
CA CYS A 50 4.69 16.48 6.11
C CYS A 50 4.24 15.34 7.00
N GLY A 51 4.92 14.18 6.86
CA GLY A 51 4.72 13.03 7.73
C GLY A 51 6.01 12.22 7.82
N VAL A 52 6.33 11.69 9.00
CA VAL A 52 7.59 10.99 9.25
C VAL A 52 7.34 9.58 9.75
N ILE A 53 7.90 8.59 9.06
CA ILE A 53 7.90 7.17 9.48
C ILE A 53 9.33 6.75 9.79
N TRP A 54 9.53 6.16 10.94
CA TRP A 54 10.76 5.48 11.30
C TRP A 54 10.65 3.99 11.03
N THR A 55 11.64 3.45 10.32
CA THR A 55 11.75 2.04 9.98
C THR A 55 12.81 1.38 10.86
N GLY A 56 12.35 0.60 11.81
CA GLY A 56 13.19 -0.20 12.69
C GLY A 56 13.13 -1.67 12.37
N ARG A 57 13.84 -2.46 13.17
CA ARG A 57 13.92 -3.91 13.04
C ARG A 57 13.69 -4.59 14.38
N ARG A 58 12.95 -5.68 14.36
CA ARG A 58 12.83 -6.61 15.50
C ARG A 58 13.49 -7.92 15.15
N ARG A 59 14.48 -8.35 15.91
CA ARG A 59 15.15 -9.64 15.71
C ARG A 59 14.14 -10.78 15.59
N GLY A 60 14.23 -11.56 14.51
CA GLY A 60 13.38 -12.71 14.24
C GLY A 60 11.94 -12.38 13.77
N PHE A 61 11.57 -11.09 13.65
CA PHE A 61 10.22 -10.68 13.22
C PHE A 61 10.21 -9.82 11.94
N GLY A 62 11.36 -9.29 11.54
CA GLY A 62 11.47 -8.44 10.37
C GLY A 62 11.23 -6.95 10.64
N PRO A 63 10.72 -6.19 9.66
CA PRO A 63 10.58 -4.75 9.75
C PRO A 63 9.52 -4.32 10.76
N TYR A 64 9.71 -3.11 11.30
CA TYR A 64 8.78 -2.48 12.23
C TYR A 64 8.72 -0.98 11.93
N TYR A 65 7.52 -0.46 11.70
CA TYR A 65 7.28 0.93 11.32
C TYR A 65 6.62 1.69 12.46
N GLN A 66 7.05 2.93 12.65
CA GLN A 66 6.49 3.80 13.67
C GLN A 66 6.39 5.24 13.15
N ALA A 67 5.18 5.79 13.19
CA ALA A 67 4.99 7.23 12.97
C ALA A 67 5.72 8.05 14.04
N ARG A 68 6.34 9.14 13.62
CA ARG A 68 6.97 10.12 14.51
C ARG A 68 6.17 11.42 14.44
N PRO A 69 5.76 11.98 15.59
CA PRO A 69 5.04 13.25 15.61
C PRO A 69 5.86 14.36 14.97
N LEU A 70 5.28 15.08 14.04
CA LEU A 70 5.95 16.11 13.26
C LEU A 70 6.55 17.22 14.14
N GLN A 71 5.82 17.60 15.19
CA GLN A 71 6.26 18.60 16.17
C GLN A 71 7.58 18.28 16.86
N ASN A 72 8.02 17.03 16.82
CA ASN A 72 9.22 16.53 17.48
C ASN A 72 10.32 16.15 16.49
N CYS A 73 10.13 16.44 15.21
CA CYS A 73 11.06 16.08 14.14
C CYS A 73 11.59 17.35 13.46
N TRP A 74 12.90 17.39 13.26
CA TRP A 74 13.58 18.41 12.44
C TRP A 74 14.51 17.69 11.49
N TRP A 75 14.55 18.13 10.23
CA TRP A 75 15.38 17.52 9.21
C TRP A 75 16.01 18.54 8.29
N SER A 76 17.04 18.11 7.60
CA SER A 76 17.68 18.84 6.51
C SER A 76 17.86 17.97 5.29
N GLU A 77 18.03 18.61 4.15
CA GLU A 77 18.23 18.00 2.86
C GLU A 77 19.68 18.08 2.42
N ASN A 78 20.08 17.10 1.61
CA ASN A 78 21.33 17.12 0.88
C ASN A 78 21.24 18.03 -0.37
N GLU A 79 22.33 18.12 -1.13
CA GLU A 79 22.40 18.90 -2.38
C GLU A 79 21.41 18.42 -3.46
N GLN A 80 20.91 17.21 -3.34
CA GLN A 80 19.97 16.58 -4.29
C GLN A 80 18.50 16.78 -3.88
N GLY A 81 18.25 17.44 -2.73
CA GLY A 81 16.91 17.65 -2.20
C GLY A 81 16.31 16.42 -1.47
N GLU A 82 17.17 15.45 -1.10
CA GLU A 82 16.77 14.29 -0.33
C GLU A 82 17.06 14.53 1.16
N VAL A 83 16.14 14.06 2.01
CA VAL A 83 16.34 14.16 3.46
C VAL A 83 17.36 13.10 3.89
N ASP A 84 18.51 13.54 4.36
CA ASP A 84 19.60 12.69 4.83
C ASP A 84 19.92 12.86 6.32
N THR A 85 19.40 13.90 6.94
CA THR A 85 19.64 14.24 8.35
C THR A 85 18.31 14.47 9.05
N LEU A 86 18.12 13.82 10.22
CA LEU A 86 16.91 13.97 11.02
C LEU A 86 17.23 13.96 12.51
N TYR A 87 16.63 14.92 13.21
CA TYR A 87 16.64 15.05 14.66
C TYR A 87 15.26 14.75 15.20
N PHE A 88 15.16 13.79 16.11
CA PHE A 88 13.91 13.43 16.77
C PHE A 88 14.02 13.62 18.27
N ARG A 89 13.24 14.53 18.83
CA ARG A 89 13.15 14.81 20.26
C ARG A 89 11.97 14.12 20.88
N GLN A 90 12.18 13.36 21.94
CA GLN A 90 11.11 12.67 22.67
C GLN A 90 11.28 12.84 24.17
N LEU A 91 10.18 12.99 24.88
CA LEU A 91 10.16 12.94 26.34
C LEU A 91 10.03 11.48 26.79
N LEU A 92 11.01 11.00 27.52
CA LEU A 92 11.00 9.66 28.09
C LEU A 92 11.09 9.74 29.62
N SER A 93 10.42 8.81 30.30
CA SER A 93 10.63 8.70 31.74
C SER A 93 12.08 8.27 32.01
N VAL A 94 12.66 8.84 33.04
CA VAL A 94 14.03 8.55 33.44
C VAL A 94 14.23 7.05 33.66
N TRP A 95 13.23 6.37 34.21
CA TRP A 95 13.24 4.91 34.38
C TRP A 95 13.45 4.17 33.04
N ARG A 96 12.74 4.57 31.97
CA ARG A 96 12.90 3.96 30.63
C ARG A 96 14.28 4.22 30.04
N ILE A 97 14.82 5.42 30.28
CA ILE A 97 16.18 5.78 29.84
C ILE A 97 17.20 4.86 30.54
N CYS A 98 17.08 4.72 31.84
CA CYS A 98 17.96 3.84 32.64
C CYS A 98 17.81 2.38 32.24
N GLN A 99 16.59 1.89 32.02
CA GLN A 99 16.35 0.51 31.61
C GLN A 99 16.96 0.20 30.25
N ARG A 100 16.88 1.13 29.31
CA ARG A 100 17.34 0.92 27.94
C ARG A 100 18.84 1.12 27.76
N TRP A 101 19.40 2.15 28.38
CA TRP A 101 20.79 2.58 28.17
C TRP A 101 21.64 2.57 29.46
N GLY A 102 21.07 2.54 30.64
CA GLY A 102 21.77 2.71 31.92
C GLY A 102 22.75 1.60 32.30
N LYS A 103 22.60 0.40 31.72
CA LYS A 103 23.50 -0.73 32.00
C LYS A 103 24.81 -0.72 31.21
N ALA A 104 24.83 0.02 30.09
CA ALA A 104 25.95 -0.07 29.14
C ALA A 104 27.06 0.97 29.35
N ASN A 105 26.79 2.12 30.00
CA ASN A 105 27.63 3.27 29.83
C ASN A 105 28.24 3.91 31.09
N GLY A 106 27.94 3.44 32.31
CA GLY A 106 28.53 4.01 33.54
C GLY A 106 28.54 5.57 33.52
N LEU A 107 27.42 6.18 33.03
CA LEU A 107 27.36 7.59 32.72
C LEU A 107 27.44 8.40 34.00
N PRO A 108 28.44 9.29 34.11
CA PRO A 108 28.58 10.17 35.28
C PRO A 108 27.34 11.05 35.44
N GLY A 109 26.80 11.12 36.64
CA GLY A 109 25.59 11.91 36.97
C GLY A 109 24.26 11.13 36.86
N TRP A 110 24.27 9.84 36.53
CA TRP A 110 23.08 8.98 36.53
C TRP A 110 22.80 8.31 37.88
N GLU A 111 23.73 8.38 38.84
CA GLU A 111 23.57 7.82 40.18
C GLU A 111 22.39 8.47 40.93
N ASP A 112 22.25 9.79 40.82
CA ASP A 112 21.13 10.54 41.39
C ASP A 112 19.81 10.14 40.75
N VAL A 113 19.82 9.92 39.43
CA VAL A 113 18.67 9.47 38.64
C VAL A 113 18.27 8.05 39.00
N LEU A 114 19.24 7.15 39.19
CA LEU A 114 18.98 5.78 39.65
C LEU A 114 18.44 5.77 41.08
N THR A 115 18.85 6.74 41.91
CA THR A 115 18.33 6.90 43.27
C THR A 115 16.88 7.40 43.25
N SER A 116 16.55 8.35 42.37
CA SER A 116 15.17 8.83 42.15
C SER A 116 14.26 7.70 41.63
N VAL A 117 14.76 6.87 40.71
CA VAL A 117 14.05 5.68 40.22
C VAL A 117 13.79 4.67 41.34
N LYS A 118 14.76 4.46 42.24
CA LYS A 118 14.56 3.58 43.44
C LYS A 118 13.54 4.15 44.41
N ASN A 119 13.37 5.46 44.46
CA ASN A 119 12.38 6.14 45.30
C ASN A 119 10.98 6.24 44.63
N HIS A 120 10.74 5.52 43.54
CA HIS A 120 9.47 5.49 42.79
C HIS A 120 9.02 6.85 42.20
N ASP A 121 9.96 7.73 41.92
CA ASP A 121 9.68 9.00 41.21
C ASP A 121 9.60 8.75 39.70
N ASP A 122 8.68 7.83 39.30
CA ASP A 122 8.52 7.35 37.92
C ASP A 122 7.97 8.42 36.98
N LEU A 123 7.57 9.57 37.50
CA LEU A 123 6.96 10.68 36.75
C LEU A 123 7.99 11.65 36.18
N GLN A 124 9.25 11.56 36.58
CA GLN A 124 10.27 12.45 36.04
C GLN A 124 10.53 12.12 34.56
N MET A 125 10.23 13.06 33.70
CA MET A 125 10.45 12.97 32.26
C MET A 125 11.70 13.74 31.88
N SER A 126 12.54 13.16 31.03
CA SER A 126 13.73 13.84 30.50
C SER A 126 13.71 13.79 28.95
N PRO A 127 14.06 14.89 28.29
CA PRO A 127 14.14 14.94 26.84
C PRO A 127 15.37 14.20 26.32
N VAL A 128 15.12 13.36 25.33
CA VAL A 128 16.14 12.59 24.61
C VAL A 128 16.07 12.95 23.13
N ILE A 129 17.20 13.29 22.56
CA ILE A 129 17.34 13.63 21.15
C ILE A 129 18.02 12.45 20.45
N THR A 130 17.37 11.97 19.41
CA THR A 130 17.94 10.98 18.48
C THR A 130 18.37 11.71 17.22
N VAL A 131 19.61 11.56 16.83
CA VAL A 131 20.20 12.17 15.64
C VAL A 131 20.55 11.08 14.66
N VAL A 132 20.13 11.23 13.40
CA VAL A 132 20.59 10.41 12.29
C VAL A 132 21.07 11.34 11.19
N GLN A 133 22.33 11.18 10.79
CA GLN A 133 22.96 12.01 9.76
C GLN A 133 24.04 11.22 9.01
N PRO A 134 24.44 11.66 7.81
CA PRO A 134 25.59 11.08 7.12
C PRO A 134 26.85 11.16 7.97
N ARG A 135 27.57 10.05 8.08
CA ARG A 135 28.78 9.98 8.90
C ARG A 135 29.94 10.70 8.24
N GLN A 136 30.48 11.67 8.92
CA GLN A 136 31.71 12.34 8.51
C GLN A 136 32.92 11.62 9.15
N GLY A 137 33.72 10.93 8.34
CA GLY A 137 34.94 10.28 8.79
C GLY A 137 34.67 8.99 9.59
N GLY A 138 34.62 7.84 8.91
CA GLY A 138 34.45 6.54 9.56
C GLY A 138 35.59 6.23 10.52
N ARG A 139 35.28 5.74 11.73
CA ARG A 139 36.24 5.09 12.62
C ARG A 139 36.42 3.65 12.19
N PRO A 140 37.56 3.24 11.62
CA PRO A 140 37.79 1.86 11.23
C PRO A 140 37.82 0.96 12.47
N GLY A 141 37.08 -0.14 12.45
CA GLY A 141 37.18 -1.22 13.40
C GLY A 141 36.10 -1.34 14.48
N ALA A 142 35.20 -0.37 14.65
CA ALA A 142 34.10 -0.50 15.59
C ALA A 142 32.84 -1.01 14.89
N VAL A 143 32.23 -2.07 15.40
CA VAL A 143 30.97 -2.64 14.88
C VAL A 143 29.86 -1.58 14.96
N GLY A 144 29.25 -1.24 13.81
CA GLY A 144 28.21 -0.19 13.71
C GLY A 144 28.76 1.23 13.45
N LEU A 145 30.03 1.54 13.75
CA LEU A 145 30.63 2.85 13.50
C LEU A 145 31.23 2.99 12.09
N ALA A 146 31.28 1.93 11.31
CA ALA A 146 31.71 1.94 9.91
C ALA A 146 30.53 2.17 8.91
N LYS A 147 29.30 2.28 9.42
CA LYS A 147 28.09 2.45 8.58
C LYS A 147 27.96 3.88 8.08
N PRO A 148 27.39 4.10 6.88
CA PRO A 148 27.31 5.42 6.24
C PRO A 148 26.47 6.43 7.00
N PHE A 149 25.41 6.00 7.67
CA PHE A 149 24.62 6.89 8.53
C PHE A 149 24.95 6.64 9.98
N GLU A 150 25.29 7.70 10.69
CA GLU A 150 25.48 7.62 12.14
C GLU A 150 24.13 7.79 12.86
N TYR A 151 24.00 7.07 13.97
CA TYR A 151 22.86 7.13 14.86
C TYR A 151 23.37 7.44 16.26
N VAL A 152 23.00 8.61 16.79
CA VAL A 152 23.43 9.06 18.11
C VAL A 152 22.20 9.40 18.95
N VAL A 153 22.18 8.89 20.17
CA VAL A 153 21.14 9.20 21.15
C VAL A 153 21.74 10.02 22.27
N ILE A 154 21.19 11.19 22.52
CA ILE A 154 21.71 12.18 23.45
C ILE A 154 20.66 12.49 24.52
N ALA A 155 21.03 12.41 25.80
CA ALA A 155 20.23 12.98 26.87
C ALA A 155 20.45 14.49 26.92
N GLU A 156 19.42 15.28 26.57
CA GLU A 156 19.52 16.72 26.41
C GLU A 156 19.95 17.42 27.71
N GLU A 157 19.32 17.08 28.84
CA GLU A 157 19.60 17.70 30.13
C GLU A 157 21.00 17.39 30.67
N LYS A 158 21.45 16.16 30.48
CA LYS A 158 22.77 15.71 30.96
C LYS A 158 23.89 15.92 29.95
N LYS A 159 23.57 16.35 28.73
CA LYS A 159 24.53 16.51 27.60
C LYS A 159 25.40 15.26 27.39
N ALA A 160 24.83 14.08 27.60
CA ALA A 160 25.54 12.82 27.56
C ALA A 160 25.04 11.97 26.38
N ILE A 161 25.97 11.33 25.68
CA ILE A 161 25.67 10.35 24.65
C ILE A 161 25.23 9.06 25.32
N LEU A 162 24.01 8.62 25.05
CA LEU A 162 23.42 7.38 25.58
C LEU A 162 23.73 6.17 24.71
N ASP A 163 23.77 6.37 23.40
CA ASP A 163 23.99 5.31 22.42
C ASP A 163 24.63 5.89 21.16
N GLU A 164 25.57 5.17 20.57
CA GLU A 164 26.21 5.52 19.31
C GLU A 164 26.27 4.26 18.44
N SER A 165 25.64 4.32 17.28
CA SER A 165 25.62 3.21 16.33
C SER A 165 25.48 3.72 14.89
N GLY A 166 25.01 2.94 13.95
CA GLY A 166 24.80 3.40 12.58
C GLY A 166 23.89 2.50 11.79
N PHE A 167 23.46 3.03 10.64
CA PHE A 167 22.61 2.34 9.68
C PHE A 167 23.29 2.31 8.30
N ASP A 168 22.99 1.27 7.52
CA ASP A 168 23.48 1.15 6.15
C ASP A 168 22.65 2.02 5.20
N SER A 169 21.34 2.17 5.47
CA SER A 169 20.43 3.07 4.78
C SER A 169 19.72 3.99 5.75
N PHE A 170 19.25 5.15 5.28
CA PHE A 170 18.57 6.14 6.12
C PHE A 170 17.27 5.55 6.70
N PRO A 171 17.07 5.57 8.05
CA PRO A 171 15.99 4.85 8.69
C PRO A 171 14.65 5.61 8.75
N TYR A 172 14.61 6.85 8.26
CA TYR A 172 13.41 7.67 8.25
C TYR A 172 12.91 7.90 6.84
N SER A 173 11.62 7.75 6.65
CA SER A 173 10.93 8.12 5.41
C SER A 173 10.10 9.36 5.69
N VAL A 174 10.43 10.47 5.03
CA VAL A 174 9.77 11.77 5.18
C VAL A 174 8.86 12.01 3.99
N PHE A 175 7.56 11.92 4.23
CA PHE A 175 6.53 12.20 3.25
C PHE A 175 6.30 13.70 3.15
N ARG A 176 6.25 14.25 1.93
CA ARG A 176 6.06 15.67 1.66
C ARG A 176 4.96 15.85 0.62
N TYR A 177 3.93 16.63 0.95
CA TYR A 177 2.76 16.84 0.12
C TYR A 177 3.08 17.68 -1.13
N ASN A 178 3.67 18.85 -0.91
CA ASN A 178 4.07 19.77 -1.96
C ASN A 178 5.49 20.27 -1.67
N ASN A 179 6.43 19.94 -2.53
CA ASN A 179 7.83 20.23 -2.31
C ASN A 179 8.21 21.50 -3.09
N PHE A 180 8.54 22.55 -2.37
CA PHE A 180 9.05 23.79 -2.96
C PHE A 180 10.56 23.79 -2.96
N PRO A 181 11.20 24.12 -4.09
CA PRO A 181 12.65 24.20 -4.16
C PRO A 181 13.22 25.15 -3.09
N GLY A 182 14.22 24.67 -2.33
CA GLY A 182 14.86 25.44 -1.27
C GLY A 182 14.15 25.44 0.08
N HIS A 183 13.04 24.70 0.22
CA HIS A 183 12.34 24.50 1.49
C HIS A 183 12.37 23.04 1.89
N ALA A 184 12.96 22.74 3.04
CA ALA A 184 12.99 21.36 3.56
C ALA A 184 11.61 20.86 4.01
N TYR A 185 10.71 21.77 4.36
CA TYR A 185 9.34 21.47 4.80
C TYR A 185 8.35 21.76 3.68
N ALA A 186 7.41 20.86 3.48
CA ALA A 186 6.33 21.01 2.53
C ALA A 186 5.12 21.71 3.15
N GLU A 187 4.31 22.31 2.30
CA GLU A 187 3.01 22.90 2.69
C GLU A 187 1.88 21.93 2.36
N GLY A 188 1.03 21.67 3.36
CA GLY A 188 -0.14 20.82 3.23
C GLY A 188 -1.39 21.57 2.85
N MET A 189 -2.47 20.82 2.58
CA MET A 189 -3.79 21.37 2.29
C MET A 189 -4.29 22.30 3.41
N GLY A 190 -4.05 21.92 4.68
CA GLY A 190 -4.46 22.72 5.82
C GLY A 190 -3.77 24.08 5.91
N VAL A 191 -2.50 24.16 5.48
CA VAL A 191 -1.76 25.43 5.44
C VAL A 191 -2.35 26.36 4.37
N SER A 192 -2.74 25.84 3.22
CA SER A 192 -3.30 26.63 2.12
C SER A 192 -4.66 27.27 2.46
N VAL A 193 -5.44 26.65 3.35
CA VAL A 193 -6.75 27.16 3.79
C VAL A 193 -6.74 27.68 5.24
N LEU A 194 -5.56 27.88 5.81
CA LEU A 194 -5.41 28.28 7.22
C LEU A 194 -6.08 29.62 7.53
N ALA A 195 -6.00 30.58 6.61
CA ALA A 195 -6.62 31.88 6.77
C ALA A 195 -8.14 31.77 6.89
N GLU A 196 -8.77 30.98 6.04
CA GLU A 196 -10.20 30.71 6.03
C GLU A 196 -10.65 29.98 7.30
N VAL A 197 -9.87 29.00 7.77
CA VAL A 197 -10.13 28.30 9.04
C VAL A 197 -10.07 29.25 10.23
N MET A 198 -9.11 30.17 10.28
CA MET A 198 -9.00 31.15 11.36
C MET A 198 -10.21 32.12 11.35
N VAL A 199 -10.65 32.58 10.18
CA VAL A 199 -11.83 33.45 10.06
C VAL A 199 -13.08 32.67 10.47
N LEU A 200 -13.22 31.42 10.03
CA LEU A 200 -14.34 30.55 10.40
C LEU A 200 -14.45 30.37 11.92
N ASN A 201 -13.34 30.06 12.59
CA ASN A 201 -13.31 29.91 14.04
C ASN A 201 -13.76 31.20 14.77
N ASN A 202 -13.25 32.34 14.34
CA ASN A 202 -13.63 33.63 14.91
C ASN A 202 -15.14 33.94 14.73
N LEU A 203 -15.68 33.64 13.53
CA LEU A 203 -17.11 33.81 13.27
C LEU A 203 -17.96 32.85 14.08
N GLN A 204 -17.55 31.57 14.22
CA GLN A 204 -18.27 30.63 15.06
C GLN A 204 -18.31 31.07 16.51
N MET A 205 -17.18 31.52 17.08
CA MET A 205 -17.14 32.08 18.44
C MET A 205 -18.08 33.28 18.58
N ALA A 206 -18.08 34.21 17.61
CA ALA A 206 -18.99 35.38 17.65
C ALA A 206 -20.45 34.95 17.57
N VAL A 207 -20.80 33.98 16.74
CA VAL A 207 -22.17 33.44 16.66
C VAL A 207 -22.55 32.73 17.96
N GLU A 208 -21.68 31.97 18.57
CA GLU A 208 -21.93 31.35 19.88
C GLU A 208 -22.17 32.41 20.97
N ASP A 209 -21.38 33.48 21.00
CA ASP A 209 -21.58 34.59 21.93
C ASP A 209 -22.95 35.22 21.74
N ILE A 210 -23.37 35.46 20.48
CA ILE A 210 -24.70 35.98 20.17
C ILE A 210 -25.79 35.02 20.67
N VAL A 211 -25.66 33.73 20.46
CA VAL A 211 -26.63 32.72 20.93
C VAL A 211 -26.69 32.70 22.47
N GLN A 212 -25.53 32.73 23.14
CA GLN A 212 -25.46 32.80 24.59
C GLN A 212 -26.11 34.08 25.13
N GLN A 213 -25.85 35.26 24.52
CA GLN A 213 -26.46 36.53 24.90
C GLN A 213 -27.97 36.54 24.66
N ARG A 214 -28.45 35.88 23.61
CA ARG A 214 -29.92 35.73 23.39
C ARG A 214 -30.56 34.81 24.41
N ALA A 215 -29.88 33.72 24.80
CA ALA A 215 -30.37 32.80 25.84
C ALA A 215 -30.31 33.44 27.24
N LEU A 216 -29.27 34.19 27.52
CA LEU A 216 -29.01 34.86 28.79
C LEU A 216 -28.69 36.36 28.56
N PRO A 217 -29.69 37.17 28.16
CA PRO A 217 -29.45 38.58 27.81
C PRO A 217 -28.84 39.33 29.00
N PRO A 218 -27.94 40.28 28.76
CA PRO A 218 -27.48 41.16 29.78
C PRO A 218 -28.67 42.02 30.25
N LEU A 219 -28.76 42.19 31.57
CA LEU A 219 -29.84 42.91 32.19
C LEU A 219 -29.31 44.19 32.83
N ALA A 220 -29.99 45.27 32.61
CA ALA A 220 -29.76 46.52 33.34
C ALA A 220 -30.88 46.72 34.36
N TRP A 221 -30.53 47.06 35.57
CA TRP A 221 -31.48 47.33 36.64
C TRP A 221 -31.02 48.48 37.54
N PRO A 222 -31.90 49.25 38.16
CA PRO A 222 -31.51 50.30 39.07
C PRO A 222 -31.01 49.70 40.40
N VAL A 223 -29.78 50.03 40.77
CA VAL A 223 -29.12 49.50 41.99
C VAL A 223 -29.89 49.83 43.25
N ARG A 224 -30.61 50.94 43.33
CA ARG A 224 -31.46 51.30 44.47
C ARG A 224 -32.64 50.36 44.68
N MET A 225 -33.15 49.77 43.61
CA MET A 225 -34.29 48.84 43.65
C MET A 225 -33.86 47.40 43.98
N PHE A 226 -32.68 47.01 43.45
CA PHE A 226 -32.11 45.66 43.66
C PHE A 226 -30.74 45.79 44.36
N PRO A 227 -30.71 45.70 45.69
CA PRO A 227 -29.48 45.89 46.47
C PRO A 227 -28.47 44.72 46.33
N LYS A 228 -28.91 43.57 45.75
CA LYS A 228 -28.06 42.42 45.43
C LYS A 228 -28.14 42.15 43.91
N PRO A 229 -27.08 41.58 43.33
CA PRO A 229 -27.13 41.10 41.98
C PRO A 229 -28.29 40.14 41.74
N LEU A 230 -28.98 40.25 40.60
CA LEU A 230 -30.07 39.34 40.25
C LEU A 230 -29.57 37.91 40.06
N ASP A 231 -30.20 36.98 40.79
CA ASP A 231 -29.98 35.56 40.55
C ASP A 231 -30.85 35.10 39.39
N ARG A 232 -30.19 34.67 38.29
CA ARG A 232 -30.84 34.31 37.02
C ARG A 232 -31.21 32.83 36.94
N ARG A 233 -30.99 32.04 38.02
CA ARG A 233 -31.36 30.63 38.02
C ARG A 233 -32.88 30.48 37.99
N PRO A 234 -33.45 29.48 37.33
CA PRO A 234 -34.87 29.22 37.32
C PRO A 234 -35.40 29.05 38.74
N GLY A 235 -36.46 29.80 39.11
CA GLY A 235 -37.08 29.73 40.44
C GLY A 235 -36.32 30.46 41.55
N ALA A 236 -35.21 31.13 41.25
CA ALA A 236 -34.48 31.88 42.29
C ALA A 236 -35.29 33.10 42.78
N PRO A 237 -35.41 33.29 44.13
CA PRO A 237 -36.10 34.46 44.69
C PRO A 237 -35.22 35.70 44.57
N ASN A 238 -35.68 36.71 43.87
CA ASN A 238 -35.02 38.01 43.77
C ASN A 238 -35.82 39.06 44.54
N ALA A 239 -35.33 39.51 45.69
CA ALA A 239 -35.95 40.55 46.49
C ALA A 239 -35.70 41.93 45.89
N TYR A 240 -36.73 42.78 45.82
CA TYR A 240 -36.65 44.17 45.32
C TYR A 240 -37.37 45.16 46.23
N ASN A 241 -36.93 46.43 46.23
CA ASN A 241 -37.55 47.51 46.99
C ASN A 241 -38.17 48.52 46.01
N PRO A 242 -39.50 48.63 45.95
CA PRO A 242 -40.19 49.54 45.05
C PRO A 242 -40.21 51.00 45.53
N ALA A 243 -39.72 51.28 46.72
CA ALA A 243 -39.86 52.62 47.30
C ALA A 243 -39.01 53.68 46.57
N GLY A 244 -39.70 54.76 46.10
CA GLY A 244 -39.01 55.99 45.65
C GLY A 244 -38.67 56.12 44.16
N LEU A 245 -39.04 55.17 43.30
CA LEU A 245 -38.70 55.21 41.86
C LEU A 245 -39.90 55.38 40.91
N GLY A 246 -41.13 55.42 41.44
CA GLY A 246 -42.34 55.58 40.61
C GLY A 246 -42.64 54.36 39.69
N ILE A 247 -41.93 53.31 39.86
CA ILE A 247 -42.05 52.06 39.06
C ILE A 247 -42.93 51.08 39.81
N GLN A 248 -44.10 50.74 39.26
CA GLN A 248 -45.09 49.90 39.93
C GLN A 248 -44.74 48.38 39.91
N SER A 249 -43.88 47.94 38.97
CA SER A 249 -43.53 46.55 38.80
C SER A 249 -42.01 46.36 38.65
N ALA A 250 -41.46 45.35 39.29
CA ALA A 250 -40.05 44.94 39.13
C ALA A 250 -39.70 44.57 37.65
N LYS A 251 -40.73 44.12 36.92
CA LYS A 251 -40.60 43.77 35.50
C LYS A 251 -40.29 44.97 34.62
N ASP A 252 -40.87 46.15 34.95
CA ASP A 252 -40.67 47.38 34.20
C ASP A 252 -39.32 48.05 34.51
N ALA A 253 -38.72 47.68 35.65
CA ALA A 253 -37.42 48.18 36.08
C ALA A 253 -36.24 47.42 35.48
N ILE A 254 -36.47 46.20 35.03
CA ILE A 254 -35.44 45.35 34.45
C ILE A 254 -35.43 45.52 32.94
N LEU A 255 -34.42 46.20 32.43
CA LEU A 255 -34.23 46.37 31.00
C LEU A 255 -33.37 45.23 30.45
N LYS A 256 -33.89 44.49 29.48
CA LYS A 256 -33.08 43.58 28.68
C LYS A 256 -32.29 44.42 27.66
N LEU A 257 -30.99 44.36 27.73
CA LEU A 257 -30.14 45.00 26.74
C LEU A 257 -30.00 44.06 25.53
N ASP A 258 -30.68 44.40 24.44
CA ASP A 258 -30.54 43.68 23.18
C ASP A 258 -29.39 44.32 22.38
N LEU A 259 -28.20 43.81 22.66
CA LEU A 259 -26.94 44.22 21.99
C LEU A 259 -26.58 43.27 20.85
N THR A 260 -27.44 42.30 20.58
CA THR A 260 -27.14 41.24 19.60
C THR A 260 -27.59 41.67 18.21
N GLY A 261 -26.64 41.65 17.28
CA GLY A 261 -26.92 41.82 15.86
C GLY A 261 -27.66 40.60 15.27
N ASP A 262 -28.03 40.72 14.00
CA ASP A 262 -28.59 39.60 13.24
C ASP A 262 -27.48 38.60 12.88
N PRO A 263 -27.54 37.30 13.29
CA PRO A 263 -26.56 36.31 12.95
C PRO A 263 -26.68 35.78 11.52
N GLY A 264 -27.75 36.13 10.78
CA GLY A 264 -28.03 35.62 9.43
C GLY A 264 -26.85 35.76 8.47
N PRO A 265 -26.29 36.97 8.27
CA PRO A 265 -25.15 37.17 7.39
C PRO A 265 -23.89 36.38 7.81
N ALA A 266 -23.67 36.25 9.14
CA ALA A 266 -22.54 35.46 9.66
C ALA A 266 -22.69 33.97 9.35
N LEU A 267 -23.90 33.42 9.47
CA LEU A 267 -24.19 32.02 9.15
C LEU A 267 -24.05 31.73 7.65
N GLU A 268 -24.41 32.66 6.77
CA GLU A 268 -24.18 32.53 5.33
C GLU A 268 -22.68 32.54 5.01
N HIS A 269 -21.93 33.43 5.66
CA HIS A 269 -20.48 33.47 5.46
C HIS A 269 -19.76 32.23 6.02
N ILE A 270 -20.23 31.67 7.13
CA ILE A 270 -19.75 30.39 7.67
C ILE A 270 -19.93 29.25 6.64
N LYS A 271 -21.10 29.17 5.98
CA LYS A 271 -21.33 28.18 4.92
C LYS A 271 -20.36 28.36 3.75
N TYR A 272 -20.18 29.58 3.29
CA TYR A 272 -19.23 29.90 2.22
C TYR A 272 -17.80 29.48 2.58
N LEU A 273 -17.33 29.83 3.78
CA LEU A 273 -15.99 29.45 4.25
C LEU A 273 -15.84 27.92 4.37
N THR A 274 -16.89 27.24 4.83
CA THR A 274 -16.91 25.78 4.90
C THR A 274 -16.72 25.16 3.52
N GLU A 275 -17.45 25.66 2.51
CA GLU A 275 -17.30 25.20 1.12
C GLU A 275 -15.89 25.45 0.55
N VAL A 276 -15.29 26.62 0.87
CA VAL A 276 -13.92 26.94 0.44
C VAL A 276 -12.91 25.97 1.08
N ILE A 277 -13.05 25.70 2.38
CA ILE A 277 -12.19 24.76 3.11
C ILE A 277 -12.37 23.35 2.55
N GLU A 278 -13.60 22.89 2.31
CA GLU A 278 -13.88 21.58 1.72
C GLU A 278 -13.24 21.42 0.34
N ARG A 279 -13.28 22.46 -0.50
CA ARG A 279 -12.56 22.46 -1.79
C ARG A 279 -11.05 22.37 -1.61
N GLY A 280 -10.48 23.09 -0.64
CA GLY A 280 -9.05 23.02 -0.34
C GLY A 280 -8.59 21.64 0.09
N TYR A 281 -9.45 20.85 0.72
CA TYR A 281 -9.21 19.45 1.08
C TYR A 281 -9.69 18.45 0.02
N PHE A 282 -10.10 18.89 -1.14
CA PHE A 282 -10.62 18.03 -2.23
C PHE A 282 -11.81 17.15 -1.84
N VAL A 283 -12.61 17.57 -0.84
CA VAL A 283 -13.79 16.83 -0.38
C VAL A 283 -14.80 16.68 -1.52
N ASP A 284 -14.95 17.69 -2.38
CA ASP A 284 -15.79 17.64 -3.58
C ASP A 284 -15.36 16.53 -4.56
N TRP A 285 -14.06 16.19 -4.56
CA TRP A 285 -13.52 15.11 -5.39
C TRP A 285 -13.81 13.73 -4.79
N MET A 286 -13.92 13.63 -3.47
CA MET A 286 -14.23 12.39 -2.77
C MET A 286 -15.74 12.12 -2.74
N ASN A 287 -16.54 13.15 -2.59
CA ASN A 287 -18.00 13.03 -2.59
C ASN A 287 -18.52 12.99 -4.04
N LEU A 288 -18.70 11.77 -4.56
CA LEU A 288 -19.56 11.55 -5.71
C LEU A 288 -20.99 11.88 -5.26
N ARG A 289 -21.49 13.07 -5.59
CA ARG A 289 -22.93 13.25 -5.62
C ARG A 289 -23.46 12.32 -6.70
N GLU A 290 -23.98 11.19 -6.29
CA GLU A 290 -24.80 10.32 -7.11
C GLU A 290 -26.07 11.11 -7.47
N SER A 291 -25.99 11.89 -8.55
CA SER A 291 -27.21 12.31 -9.21
C SER A 291 -27.75 11.06 -9.90
N GLY A 292 -28.97 10.64 -9.58
CA GLY A 292 -29.55 9.35 -10.00
C GLY A 292 -29.65 9.09 -11.51
N ASP A 293 -29.12 9.98 -12.37
CA ASP A 293 -29.17 9.91 -13.82
C ASP A 293 -27.78 9.70 -14.48
N MET A 294 -26.74 9.31 -13.71
CA MET A 294 -25.40 9.16 -14.28
C MET A 294 -25.20 7.77 -14.87
N THR A 295 -24.61 7.72 -16.08
CA THR A 295 -24.21 6.45 -16.71
C THR A 295 -22.95 5.88 -16.04
N ALA A 296 -22.78 4.56 -16.07
CA ALA A 296 -21.58 3.89 -15.55
C ALA A 296 -20.28 4.41 -16.21
N GLU A 297 -20.35 4.82 -17.46
CA GLU A 297 -19.22 5.39 -18.21
C GLU A 297 -18.82 6.77 -17.69
N GLU A 298 -19.79 7.64 -17.41
CA GLU A 298 -19.56 8.97 -16.84
C GLU A 298 -18.94 8.89 -15.42
N VAL A 299 -19.38 7.93 -14.60
CA VAL A 299 -18.78 7.65 -13.29
C VAL A 299 -17.32 7.24 -13.41
N THR A 300 -17.00 6.40 -14.40
CA THR A 300 -15.62 5.94 -14.64
C THR A 300 -14.75 7.09 -15.12
N GLU A 301 -15.22 7.90 -16.05
CA GLU A 301 -14.48 9.06 -16.57
C GLU A 301 -14.20 10.10 -15.48
N ARG A 302 -15.18 10.43 -14.66
CA ARG A 302 -15.00 11.35 -13.52
C ARG A 302 -14.01 10.79 -12.49
N ARG A 303 -14.03 9.48 -12.24
CA ARG A 303 -13.04 8.82 -11.39
C ARG A 303 -11.63 8.97 -11.95
N ASP A 304 -11.47 8.77 -13.25
CA ASP A 304 -10.15 8.87 -13.91
C ASP A 304 -9.62 10.31 -13.88
N ILE A 305 -10.47 11.30 -14.09
CA ILE A 305 -10.09 12.73 -13.97
C ILE A 305 -9.59 13.03 -12.55
N ARG A 306 -10.27 12.53 -11.52
CA ARG A 306 -9.86 12.70 -10.11
C ARG A 306 -8.52 12.05 -9.81
N LEU A 307 -8.33 10.81 -10.27
CA LEU A 307 -7.07 10.10 -10.09
C LEU A 307 -5.91 10.84 -10.76
N ARG A 308 -6.14 11.43 -11.95
CA ARG A 308 -5.14 12.28 -12.61
C ARG A 308 -4.83 13.56 -11.84
N GLY A 309 -5.84 14.19 -11.23
CA GLY A 309 -5.64 15.37 -10.38
C GLY A 309 -4.81 15.06 -9.12
N MET A 310 -4.92 13.85 -8.58
CA MET A 310 -4.13 13.41 -7.42
C MET A 310 -2.76 12.85 -7.78
N ALA A 311 -2.43 12.72 -9.08
CA ALA A 311 -1.20 12.07 -9.54
C ALA A 311 0.06 12.75 -8.99
N SER A 312 0.09 14.07 -8.91
CA SER A 312 1.24 14.82 -8.38
C SER A 312 1.49 14.54 -6.89
N ILE A 313 0.42 14.39 -6.10
CA ILE A 313 0.53 14.08 -4.67
C ILE A 313 1.07 12.66 -4.47
N VAL A 314 0.55 11.71 -5.27
CA VAL A 314 0.99 10.31 -5.24
C VAL A 314 2.46 10.22 -5.64
N SER A 315 2.88 10.93 -6.71
CA SER A 315 4.27 10.95 -7.15
C SER A 315 5.23 11.48 -6.08
N ASN A 316 4.82 12.51 -5.33
CA ASN A 316 5.63 13.02 -4.21
C ASN A 316 5.77 12.01 -3.05
N CYS A 317 4.87 11.02 -2.97
CA CYS A 317 4.96 9.94 -1.98
C CYS A 317 5.85 8.77 -2.45
N GLU A 318 6.23 8.68 -3.72
CA GLU A 318 7.02 7.56 -4.26
C GLU A 318 8.43 7.52 -3.66
N MET A 319 9.13 8.66 -3.57
CA MET A 319 10.47 8.73 -2.98
C MET A 319 10.53 8.25 -1.52
N PRO A 320 9.67 8.75 -0.60
CA PRO A 320 9.63 8.24 0.77
C PRO A 320 9.28 6.75 0.86
N MET A 321 8.44 6.25 -0.05
CA MET A 321 8.13 4.81 -0.13
C MET A 321 9.33 4.01 -0.60
N THR A 322 10.13 4.54 -1.55
CA THR A 322 11.41 3.94 -1.99
C THR A 322 12.37 3.81 -0.82
N THR A 323 12.59 4.89 -0.06
CA THR A 323 13.43 4.85 1.15
C THR A 323 12.95 3.80 2.16
N LEU A 324 11.63 3.66 2.33
CA LEU A 324 11.02 2.68 3.20
C LEU A 324 11.24 1.24 2.68
N GLY A 325 11.12 1.05 1.36
CA GLY A 325 11.40 -0.21 0.67
C GLY A 325 12.86 -0.64 0.80
N ASP A 326 13.79 0.25 0.50
CA ASP A 326 15.25 0.02 0.60
C ASP A 326 15.65 -0.37 2.01
N ARG A 327 15.16 0.38 3.01
CA ARG A 327 15.43 0.08 4.41
C ARG A 327 14.89 -1.28 4.84
N THR A 328 13.72 -1.66 4.32
CA THR A 328 13.13 -2.97 4.57
C THR A 328 13.93 -4.09 3.92
N LEU A 329 14.34 -3.88 2.66
CA LEU A 329 15.18 -4.82 1.92
C LEU A 329 16.52 -5.05 2.63
N ASP A 330 17.19 -3.97 3.08
CA ASP A 330 18.44 -4.07 3.82
C ASP A 330 18.27 -4.83 5.13
N GLY A 331 17.18 -4.57 5.85
CA GLY A 331 16.84 -5.32 7.06
C GLY A 331 16.66 -6.83 6.80
N LEU A 332 16.01 -7.19 5.71
CA LEU A 332 15.82 -8.60 5.33
C LEU A 332 17.10 -9.27 4.83
N LYS A 333 17.98 -8.52 4.13
CA LYS A 333 19.32 -9.00 3.75
C LYS A 333 20.17 -9.30 4.98
N GLU A 334 20.22 -8.39 5.96
CA GLU A 334 20.95 -8.55 7.21
C GLU A 334 20.46 -9.77 8.02
N GLU A 335 19.17 -10.06 8.01
CA GLU A 335 18.58 -11.23 8.69
C GLU A 335 18.68 -12.52 7.87
N ARG A 336 19.24 -12.48 6.65
CA ARG A 336 19.34 -13.61 5.71
C ARG A 336 17.98 -14.28 5.45
N MET A 337 16.94 -13.48 5.38
CA MET A 337 15.57 -13.95 5.12
C MET A 337 15.24 -14.06 3.63
N LEU A 338 16.10 -13.54 2.78
CA LEU A 338 16.00 -13.63 1.33
C LEU A 338 16.84 -14.81 0.82
N GLY A 339 16.36 -15.48 -0.22
CA GLY A 339 17.11 -16.52 -0.90
C GLY A 339 18.41 -16.00 -1.51
N THR A 340 19.29 -16.91 -1.96
CA THR A 340 20.55 -16.53 -2.63
C THR A 340 20.20 -15.88 -3.98
N PRO A 341 20.67 -14.66 -4.27
CA PRO A 341 20.41 -14.01 -5.54
C PRO A 341 21.11 -14.77 -6.69
N PRO A 342 20.47 -14.95 -7.84
CA PRO A 342 21.11 -15.47 -9.04
C PRO A 342 22.21 -14.50 -9.53
N ALA A 343 23.17 -15.03 -10.28
CA ALA A 343 24.37 -14.30 -10.70
C ALA A 343 24.03 -12.99 -11.46
N GLY A 344 22.93 -12.96 -12.20
CA GLY A 344 22.48 -11.80 -12.97
C GLY A 344 21.96 -10.63 -12.12
N VAL A 345 21.60 -10.88 -10.86
CA VAL A 345 21.02 -9.87 -9.95
C VAL A 345 21.96 -9.54 -8.79
N ALA A 346 23.00 -10.36 -8.59
CA ALA A 346 23.96 -10.19 -7.50
C ALA A 346 24.68 -8.83 -7.63
N GLY A 347 24.45 -7.91 -6.67
CA GLY A 347 25.04 -6.56 -6.66
C GLY A 347 24.36 -5.53 -7.56
N ALA A 348 23.23 -5.85 -8.19
CA ALA A 348 22.44 -4.88 -8.93
C ALA A 348 21.75 -3.87 -7.99
N LEU A 349 21.63 -2.62 -8.46
CA LEU A 349 20.79 -1.62 -7.79
C LEU A 349 19.32 -1.99 -8.02
N VAL A 350 18.53 -1.89 -6.96
CA VAL A 350 17.09 -2.15 -6.99
C VAL A 350 16.39 -0.82 -7.26
N ASP A 351 15.53 -0.80 -8.26
CA ASP A 351 14.63 0.30 -8.51
C ASP A 351 13.19 -0.16 -8.22
N TRP A 352 12.38 0.70 -7.60
CA TRP A 352 11.04 0.36 -7.14
C TRP A 352 10.00 0.91 -8.10
N GLU A 353 9.18 0.04 -8.64
CA GLU A 353 8.01 0.41 -9.40
C GLU A 353 6.75 0.22 -8.55
N TYR A 354 6.01 1.31 -8.33
CA TYR A 354 4.82 1.30 -7.48
C TYR A 354 3.56 1.09 -8.33
N ALA A 355 2.93 -0.07 -8.17
CA ALA A 355 1.64 -0.37 -8.77
C ALA A 355 0.49 0.27 -7.97
N GLY A 356 0.47 1.60 -7.88
CA GLY A 356 -0.63 2.34 -7.26
C GLY A 356 -1.94 2.25 -8.07
N PRO A 357 -3.09 2.64 -7.48
CA PRO A 357 -4.39 2.63 -8.18
C PRO A 357 -4.37 3.41 -9.50
N LEU A 358 -3.58 4.48 -9.58
CA LEU A 358 -3.39 5.28 -10.79
C LEU A 358 -2.59 4.51 -11.85
N ALA A 359 -1.47 3.89 -11.46
CA ALA A 359 -0.67 3.05 -12.35
C ALA A 359 -1.49 1.85 -12.86
N ILE A 360 -2.27 1.21 -11.97
CA ILE A 360 -3.20 0.13 -12.34
C ILE A 360 -4.29 0.65 -13.29
N ALA A 361 -4.83 1.85 -13.10
CA ALA A 361 -5.82 2.43 -14.01
C ALA A 361 -5.24 2.70 -15.40
N GLN A 362 -3.99 3.19 -15.48
CA GLN A 362 -3.27 3.35 -16.74
C GLN A 362 -2.97 1.99 -17.40
N LEU A 363 -2.52 1.01 -16.64
CA LEU A 363 -2.28 -0.34 -17.11
C LEU A 363 -3.55 -1.04 -17.60
N ARG A 364 -4.71 -0.78 -16.99
CA ARG A 364 -6.01 -1.32 -17.46
C ARG A 364 -6.38 -0.84 -18.85
N GLY A 365 -6.08 0.41 -19.20
CA GLY A 365 -6.23 0.90 -20.57
C GLY A 365 -5.38 0.11 -21.56
N ASN A 366 -4.14 -0.21 -21.19
CA ASN A 366 -3.24 -1.03 -22.00
C ASN A 366 -3.73 -2.50 -22.08
N VAL A 367 -4.31 -3.04 -21.01
CA VAL A 367 -4.86 -4.41 -20.99
C VAL A 367 -5.99 -4.59 -21.99
N GLN A 368 -6.86 -3.60 -22.16
CA GLN A 368 -7.91 -3.66 -23.21
C GLN A 368 -7.29 -3.73 -24.62
N GLY A 369 -6.24 -2.94 -24.88
CA GLY A 369 -5.48 -3.01 -26.12
C GLY A 369 -4.84 -4.39 -26.33
N LEU A 370 -4.24 -4.97 -25.29
CA LEU A 370 -3.62 -6.30 -25.34
C LEU A 370 -4.66 -7.41 -25.56
N LEU A 371 -5.86 -7.32 -24.98
CA LEU A 371 -6.95 -8.26 -25.23
C LEU A 371 -7.45 -8.18 -26.68
N GLN A 372 -7.58 -6.98 -27.25
CA GLN A 372 -7.89 -6.78 -28.68
C GLN A 372 -6.79 -7.38 -29.56
N LEU A 373 -5.53 -7.25 -29.19
CA LEU A 373 -4.39 -7.85 -29.87
C LEU A 373 -4.45 -9.38 -29.87
N ILE A 374 -4.85 -10.01 -28.75
CA ILE A 374 -5.04 -11.47 -28.68
C ILE A 374 -6.22 -11.90 -29.56
N GLN A 375 -7.31 -11.15 -29.58
CA GLN A 375 -8.46 -11.42 -30.46
C GLN A 375 -8.05 -11.29 -31.93
N ALA A 376 -7.34 -10.23 -32.31
CA ALA A 376 -6.83 -10.04 -33.66
C ALA A 376 -5.89 -11.19 -34.09
N ARG A 377 -5.00 -11.64 -33.18
CA ARG A 377 -4.14 -12.80 -33.41
C ARG A 377 -4.97 -14.07 -33.70
N GLY A 378 -6.06 -14.29 -32.96
CA GLY A 378 -6.94 -15.44 -33.19
C GLY A 378 -7.57 -15.43 -34.58
N LEU A 379 -7.96 -14.27 -35.10
CA LEU A 379 -8.50 -14.09 -36.44
C LEU A 379 -7.41 -14.32 -37.51
N VAL A 380 -6.21 -13.77 -37.32
CA VAL A 380 -5.08 -13.92 -38.25
C VAL A 380 -4.56 -15.36 -38.28
N ALA A 381 -4.53 -16.06 -37.15
CA ALA A 381 -4.06 -17.45 -37.05
C ALA A 381 -4.90 -18.42 -37.91
N GLY A 382 -6.16 -18.08 -38.17
CA GLY A 382 -7.03 -18.85 -39.09
C GLY A 382 -6.67 -18.67 -40.55
N GLN A 383 -6.01 -17.57 -40.94
CA GLN A 383 -5.63 -17.24 -42.33
C GLN A 383 -4.15 -17.47 -42.62
N ASP A 384 -3.28 -17.03 -41.70
CA ASP A 384 -1.82 -17.18 -41.78
C ASP A 384 -1.23 -17.53 -40.40
N PRO A 385 -0.93 -18.80 -40.13
CA PRO A 385 -0.34 -19.25 -38.89
C PRO A 385 1.06 -18.66 -38.62
N ALA A 386 1.81 -18.31 -39.66
CA ALA A 386 3.16 -17.75 -39.51
C ALA A 386 3.11 -16.29 -39.05
N ALA A 387 2.20 -15.50 -39.61
CA ALA A 387 1.99 -14.12 -39.18
C ALA A 387 1.46 -14.04 -37.74
N ALA A 388 0.71 -15.01 -37.27
CA ALA A 388 0.24 -15.08 -35.88
C ALA A 388 1.37 -15.29 -34.85
N GLN A 389 2.53 -15.78 -35.27
CA GLN A 389 3.71 -15.94 -34.38
C GLN A 389 4.46 -14.62 -34.13
N ALA A 390 4.17 -13.56 -34.89
CA ALA A 390 4.75 -12.23 -34.65
C ALA A 390 4.34 -11.63 -33.30
N ILE A 391 3.26 -12.13 -32.69
CA ILE A 391 2.81 -11.72 -31.35
C ILE A 391 3.18 -12.82 -30.35
N ASP A 392 4.08 -12.47 -29.42
CA ASP A 392 4.44 -13.36 -28.31
C ASP A 392 3.28 -13.44 -27.30
N LEU A 393 2.55 -14.56 -27.35
CA LEU A 393 1.40 -14.80 -26.48
C LEU A 393 1.78 -14.89 -25.00
N GLU A 394 2.94 -15.46 -24.69
CA GLU A 394 3.38 -15.65 -23.31
C GLU A 394 3.68 -14.30 -22.65
N ASN A 395 4.46 -13.46 -23.29
CA ASN A 395 4.75 -12.12 -22.80
C ASN A 395 3.51 -11.22 -22.78
N THR A 396 2.61 -11.36 -23.75
CA THR A 396 1.33 -10.64 -23.75
C THR A 396 0.43 -11.05 -22.58
N LEU A 397 0.31 -12.35 -22.28
CA LEU A 397 -0.46 -12.84 -21.14
C LEU A 397 0.15 -12.42 -19.80
N ARG A 398 1.48 -12.39 -19.69
CA ARG A 398 2.18 -11.87 -18.51
C ARG A 398 1.94 -10.37 -18.31
N ALA A 399 1.97 -9.60 -19.39
CA ALA A 399 1.67 -8.17 -19.35
C ALA A 399 0.21 -7.91 -18.94
N ILE A 400 -0.74 -8.73 -19.42
CA ILE A 400 -2.15 -8.67 -18.99
C ILE A 400 -2.26 -9.03 -17.50
N HIS A 401 -1.60 -10.08 -17.06
CA HIS A 401 -1.59 -10.52 -15.65
C HIS A 401 -1.09 -9.38 -14.73
N THR A 402 0.02 -8.75 -15.08
CA THR A 402 0.57 -7.59 -14.35
C THR A 402 -0.38 -6.39 -14.39
N GLY A 403 -0.94 -6.10 -15.58
CA GLY A 403 -1.87 -4.98 -15.77
C GLY A 403 -3.22 -5.14 -15.06
N LEU A 404 -3.65 -6.37 -14.76
CA LEU A 404 -4.80 -6.66 -13.93
C LEU A 404 -4.49 -6.59 -12.42
N GLY A 405 -3.21 -6.47 -12.05
CA GLY A 405 -2.77 -6.49 -10.65
C GLY A 405 -2.94 -7.86 -9.98
N ALA A 406 -2.92 -8.94 -10.77
CA ALA A 406 -3.04 -10.29 -10.24
C ALA A 406 -1.76 -10.71 -9.49
N PRO A 407 -1.87 -11.47 -8.38
CA PRO A 407 -0.70 -11.94 -7.63
C PRO A 407 0.26 -12.75 -8.51
N PRO A 408 1.59 -12.55 -8.45
CA PRO A 408 2.55 -13.25 -9.33
C PRO A 408 2.49 -14.78 -9.20
N GLY A 409 2.13 -15.32 -8.07
CA GLY A 409 1.97 -16.77 -7.86
C GLY A 409 0.85 -17.41 -8.71
N THR A 410 0.00 -16.62 -9.38
CA THR A 410 -1.05 -17.12 -10.28
C THR A 410 -0.54 -17.33 -11.70
N ALA A 411 0.59 -16.74 -12.09
CA ALA A 411 1.26 -17.01 -13.35
C ALA A 411 2.19 -18.24 -13.20
N ALA A 412 2.10 -19.18 -14.12
CA ALA A 412 3.01 -20.34 -14.15
C ALA A 412 4.43 -19.86 -14.46
N SER A 413 5.44 -20.38 -13.73
CA SER A 413 6.84 -20.08 -14.02
C SER A 413 7.19 -20.55 -15.44
N SER A 414 8.12 -19.84 -16.10
CA SER A 414 8.58 -20.18 -17.45
C SER A 414 9.10 -21.60 -17.55
N GLN A 415 9.75 -22.11 -16.49
CA GLN A 415 10.22 -23.50 -16.44
C GLN A 415 9.05 -24.49 -16.53
N LYS A 416 7.93 -24.23 -15.82
CA LYS A 416 6.75 -25.08 -15.91
C LYS A 416 6.08 -25.03 -17.29
N VAL A 417 6.03 -23.82 -17.90
CA VAL A 417 5.49 -23.64 -19.25
C VAL A 417 6.36 -24.34 -20.29
N GLN A 418 7.70 -24.23 -20.18
CA GLN A 418 8.63 -24.91 -21.06
C GLN A 418 8.58 -26.44 -20.88
N ALA A 419 8.54 -26.94 -19.64
CA ALA A 419 8.39 -28.37 -19.36
C ALA A 419 7.07 -28.93 -19.97
N PHE A 420 5.98 -28.18 -19.86
CA PHE A 420 4.68 -28.56 -20.46
C PHE A 420 4.76 -28.56 -22.00
N ARG A 421 5.41 -27.54 -22.61
CA ARG A 421 5.63 -27.51 -24.07
C ARG A 421 6.48 -28.67 -24.55
N GLN A 422 7.56 -29.02 -23.82
CA GLN A 422 8.39 -30.17 -24.12
C GLN A 422 7.59 -31.50 -24.02
N GLN A 423 6.76 -31.66 -22.99
CA GLN A 423 5.89 -32.82 -22.88
C GLN A 423 4.87 -32.91 -24.02
N GLN A 424 4.26 -31.77 -24.40
CA GLN A 424 3.33 -31.74 -25.55
C GLN A 424 4.03 -32.06 -26.87
N ALA A 425 5.23 -31.49 -27.08
CA ALA A 425 6.02 -31.79 -28.28
C ALA A 425 6.40 -33.29 -28.36
N ALA A 426 6.86 -33.88 -27.23
CA ALA A 426 7.16 -35.29 -27.16
C ALA A 426 5.94 -36.20 -27.41
N GLN A 427 4.76 -35.81 -26.87
CA GLN A 427 3.51 -36.53 -27.15
C GLN A 427 3.08 -36.41 -28.62
N GLN A 428 3.21 -35.21 -29.22
CA GLN A 428 2.91 -35.03 -30.65
C GLN A 428 3.88 -35.83 -31.54
N GLU A 429 5.17 -35.87 -31.20
CA GLU A 429 6.16 -36.72 -31.90
C GLU A 429 5.81 -38.20 -31.75
N GLN A 430 5.42 -38.65 -30.56
CA GLN A 430 5.00 -40.04 -30.35
C GLN A 430 3.73 -40.37 -31.19
N MET A 431 2.72 -39.48 -31.21
CA MET A 431 1.55 -39.67 -32.05
C MET A 431 1.87 -39.63 -33.54
N ALA A 432 2.75 -38.71 -33.98
CA ALA A 432 3.22 -38.63 -35.37
C ALA A 432 3.99 -39.89 -35.79
N ASN A 433 4.86 -40.38 -34.90
CA ASN A 433 5.61 -41.63 -35.14
C ASN A 433 4.70 -42.86 -35.11
N ALA A 434 3.68 -42.93 -34.22
CA ALA A 434 2.69 -43.99 -34.21
C ALA A 434 1.81 -43.93 -35.49
N ALA A 435 1.44 -42.74 -35.95
CA ALA A 435 0.72 -42.56 -37.21
C ALA A 435 1.57 -42.98 -38.43
N LYS A 436 2.85 -42.64 -38.47
CA LYS A 436 3.79 -43.09 -39.50
C LYS A 436 3.97 -44.61 -39.47
N MET A 437 4.14 -45.23 -38.30
CA MET A 437 4.22 -46.66 -38.17
C MET A 437 2.93 -47.37 -38.60
N LYS A 438 1.76 -46.79 -38.29
CA LYS A 438 0.45 -47.30 -38.73
C LYS A 438 0.34 -47.20 -40.26
N ALA A 439 0.72 -46.07 -40.86
CA ALA A 439 0.71 -45.87 -42.31
C ALA A 439 1.70 -46.84 -43.02
N VAL A 440 2.88 -47.12 -42.47
CA VAL A 440 3.85 -48.12 -42.98
C VAL A 440 3.26 -49.51 -42.82
N ALA A 441 2.61 -49.87 -41.70
CA ALA A 441 1.96 -51.16 -41.50
C ALA A 441 0.76 -51.38 -42.47
N ASP A 442 -0.02 -50.35 -42.74
CA ASP A 442 -1.12 -50.39 -43.68
C ASP A 442 -0.60 -50.44 -45.13
N ALA A 443 0.51 -49.76 -45.47
CA ALA A 443 1.18 -49.89 -46.76
C ALA A 443 1.83 -51.30 -46.94
N ALA A 444 2.38 -51.89 -45.89
CA ALA A 444 2.90 -53.26 -45.92
C ALA A 444 1.76 -54.27 -46.07
N LYS A 445 0.60 -54.07 -45.46
CA LYS A 445 -0.59 -54.91 -45.66
C LYS A 445 -1.13 -54.78 -47.07
N SER A 446 -1.23 -53.57 -47.63
CA SER A 446 -1.67 -53.39 -49.01
C SER A 446 -0.65 -53.89 -50.01
N GLY A 447 0.65 -53.75 -49.77
CA GLY A 447 1.73 -54.35 -50.56
C GLY A 447 1.75 -55.86 -50.52
N GLY A 448 1.49 -56.42 -49.30
CA GLY A 448 1.33 -57.87 -49.11
C GLY A 448 0.10 -58.43 -49.81
N ALA A 449 -1.03 -57.74 -49.80
CA ALA A 449 -2.24 -58.11 -50.54
C ALA A 449 -2.05 -57.99 -52.05
N ALA A 450 -1.29 -56.99 -52.56
CA ALA A 450 -0.93 -56.90 -53.94
C ALA A 450 0.04 -58.02 -54.39
N ALA A 451 0.99 -58.42 -53.53
CA ALA A 451 1.90 -59.52 -53.78
C ALA A 451 1.14 -60.91 -53.74
N SER A 452 0.20 -61.09 -52.84
CA SER A 452 -0.65 -62.31 -52.80
C SER A 452 -1.58 -62.36 -54.03
N ASN A 453 -2.18 -61.24 -54.47
CA ASN A 453 -3.01 -61.18 -55.66
C ASN A 453 -2.18 -61.39 -56.95
N LEU A 454 -0.89 -61.00 -57.01
CA LEU A 454 0.00 -61.31 -58.07
C LEU A 454 0.44 -62.77 -58.05
N ALA A 455 0.66 -63.39 -56.90
CA ALA A 455 0.95 -64.78 -56.70
C ALA A 455 -0.28 -65.67 -57.11
N ASP A 456 -1.49 -65.27 -56.75
CA ASP A 456 -2.72 -65.96 -57.17
C ASP A 456 -2.99 -65.74 -58.67
N ALA A 457 -2.67 -64.62 -59.24
CA ALA A 457 -2.76 -64.42 -60.70
C ALA A 457 -1.73 -65.26 -61.45
N HIS A 458 -0.53 -65.44 -60.90
CA HIS A 458 0.47 -66.36 -61.47
C HIS A 458 0.13 -67.85 -61.27
N ALA A 459 -0.53 -68.20 -60.14
CA ALA A 459 -1.00 -69.56 -59.91
C ALA A 459 -2.17 -69.92 -60.79
N THR A 460 -3.02 -68.97 -61.21
CA THR A 460 -4.15 -69.20 -62.21
C THR A 460 -3.66 -69.31 -63.62
N LEU A 461 -2.48 -68.84 -63.93
CA LEU A 461 -1.82 -68.96 -65.27
C LEU A 461 -0.96 -70.21 -65.38
N ALA A 462 -0.61 -70.88 -64.29
CA ALA A 462 0.08 -72.20 -64.31
C ALA A 462 -0.87 -73.24 -63.70
N GLY A 463 -1.84 -73.67 -64.51
CA GLY A 463 -2.69 -74.78 -64.14
C GLY A 463 -1.89 -76.05 -63.93
N VAL A 464 -2.12 -76.78 -62.86
CA VAL A 464 -2.21 -78.25 -62.68
C VAL A 464 -2.07 -78.62 -61.17
N GLY A 465 -3.09 -79.30 -60.69
CA GLY A 465 -2.98 -80.43 -59.74
C GLY A 465 -2.91 -80.20 -58.27
N GLY A 466 -4.03 -80.56 -57.60
CA GLY A 466 -4.20 -80.75 -56.16
C GLY A 466 -3.31 -81.79 -55.50
N PRO A 467 -3.59 -82.48 -54.37
CA PRO A 467 -4.53 -82.17 -53.28
C PRO A 467 -3.96 -82.37 -51.91
N GLY A 468 -4.63 -82.06 -50.84
CA GLY A 468 -4.47 -82.65 -49.51
C GLY A 468 -4.20 -81.74 -48.34
N GLY A 469 -5.20 -81.66 -47.44
CA GLY A 469 -5.24 -80.97 -46.16
C GLY A 469 -4.20 -81.49 -45.11
N PRO A 470 -4.38 -81.38 -43.80
CA PRO A 470 -5.40 -80.70 -42.99
C PRO A 470 -4.87 -79.88 -41.82
N GLY A 471 -5.72 -79.21 -41.16
CA GLY A 471 -5.64 -78.96 -39.71
C GLY A 471 -5.06 -77.65 -39.24
N GLY A 472 -5.96 -76.65 -38.99
CA GLY A 472 -5.64 -75.49 -38.15
C GLY A 472 -6.36 -75.59 -36.83
N PRO A 473 -5.86 -75.07 -35.75
CA PRO A 473 -6.69 -74.91 -34.55
C PRO A 473 -7.39 -73.57 -34.50
N ALA A 474 -8.57 -73.60 -33.89
CA ALA A 474 -9.54 -72.56 -33.74
C ALA A 474 -9.12 -71.43 -32.79
N PRO A 475 -9.70 -70.23 -32.90
CA PRO A 475 -9.48 -69.16 -31.94
C PRO A 475 -10.27 -69.36 -30.66
N PRO A 476 -9.72 -68.89 -29.48
CA PRO A 476 -10.45 -68.99 -28.21
C PRO A 476 -11.57 -67.89 -28.11
N PRO A 477 -12.55 -68.14 -27.23
CA PRO A 477 -13.80 -67.38 -27.20
C PRO A 477 -13.66 -66.07 -26.40
N ALA A 478 -14.55 -65.13 -26.74
CA ALA A 478 -14.80 -63.88 -26.06
C ALA A 478 -15.28 -64.11 -24.61
N GLY A 479 -14.66 -63.48 -23.65
CA GLY A 479 -15.10 -63.36 -22.26
C GLY A 479 -15.80 -62.04 -22.01
N PRO A 480 -16.76 -61.97 -21.09
CA PRO A 480 -17.72 -60.87 -20.98
C PRO A 480 -17.28 -59.77 -19.97
N GLY A 481 -17.66 -58.56 -20.22
CA GLY A 481 -18.10 -57.59 -19.21
C GLY A 481 -17.03 -56.96 -18.32
N GLY A 482 -16.67 -55.75 -18.61
CA GLY A 482 -15.96 -54.89 -17.68
C GLY A 482 -16.58 -53.49 -17.74
N THR A 483 -17.24 -53.15 -16.65
CA THR A 483 -17.94 -51.95 -16.29
C THR A 483 -17.08 -50.67 -16.45
N ALA A 484 -17.73 -49.62 -16.91
CA ALA A 484 -17.21 -48.27 -16.97
C ALA A 484 -16.85 -47.72 -15.57
N PRO A 485 -15.74 -46.96 -15.41
CA PRO A 485 -15.49 -46.23 -14.17
C PRO A 485 -16.11 -44.84 -14.16
N PHE A 486 -16.70 -44.59 -13.06
CA PHE A 486 -17.26 -43.38 -12.46
C PHE A 486 -16.60 -42.04 -12.84
N ALA A 487 -17.45 -41.04 -13.09
CA ALA A 487 -17.14 -39.63 -13.03
C ALA A 487 -16.99 -39.18 -11.56
N PRO A 488 -16.06 -38.30 -11.20
CA PRO A 488 -16.01 -37.74 -9.87
C PRO A 488 -17.05 -36.63 -9.71
N THR A 489 -17.95 -36.84 -8.78
CA THR A 489 -18.93 -35.88 -8.26
C THR A 489 -18.16 -34.82 -7.42
N ASN A 490 -18.44 -33.58 -7.71
CA ASN A 490 -17.97 -32.42 -6.98
C ASN A 490 -18.85 -32.16 -5.75
N PRO A 491 -18.36 -32.18 -4.49
CA PRO A 491 -19.16 -31.87 -3.32
C PRO A 491 -18.87 -30.45 -2.84
N LEU A 492 -19.43 -29.40 -3.46
CA LEU A 492 -19.51 -28.06 -2.89
C LEU A 492 -20.69 -27.29 -3.49
N ALA A 493 -21.90 -27.73 -3.19
CA ALA A 493 -23.08 -26.90 -3.37
C ALA A 493 -24.20 -27.40 -2.42
N SER A 494 -24.02 -27.08 -1.13
CA SER A 494 -25.15 -27.03 -0.18
C SER A 494 -24.61 -26.55 1.18
N GLN A 495 -24.56 -25.23 1.38
CA GLN A 495 -24.65 -24.56 2.69
C GLN A 495 -24.69 -23.05 2.49
N VAL A 496 -25.80 -22.53 1.99
CA VAL A 496 -26.27 -21.18 2.30
C VAL A 496 -27.82 -21.25 2.24
N ALA A 497 -28.39 -21.59 3.37
CA ALA A 497 -29.74 -21.22 3.80
C ALA A 497 -29.89 -21.67 5.26
N ALA A 498 -29.75 -20.76 6.17
CA ALA A 498 -30.31 -20.66 7.51
C ALA A 498 -29.27 -20.00 8.47
N GLY A 499 -29.57 -18.80 8.89
CA GLY A 499 -28.89 -18.10 9.97
C GLY A 499 -28.67 -16.65 9.66
#